data_e75fe3bb2c9be3f0123c18b791af35d5
#
_entry.id   e75fe3bb2c9be3f0123c18b791af35d5
#
_cell.length_a   1.000
_cell.length_b   1.000
_cell.length_c   1.000
_cell.angle_alpha   90.00
_cell.angle_beta   90.00
_cell.angle_gamma   90.00
#
_symmetry.space_group_name_H-M   'P 1'
#
loop_
_entity.id
_entity.type
_entity.pdbx_description
1 polymer ?
#
loop_
_entity_poly.entity_id
_entity_poly.type
_entity_poly.pdbx_seq_one_letter_code
_entity_poly.pdbx_strand_id
1 'polypeptide(L)'
;LLLWVFKFGRILRVFKLLKFIDEAKLLAQALRGSARTICVFLFFVFLLQVVLGYAIFVIESAGPNSQFDTVSKGLYWAIVTMTTVGYGDVVPQTALGRLLASVVMMLGFGIIAIPTGILTVSGMQHHQKQLAGVPCHQCGRQGHRRDAQHCDQCGALLGGSGLISEPTS
;
A
#
# COMPACT_ATOMS: atom_id res chain seq x y z
N LEU A 1 20.07 30.18 -9.04
CA LEU A 1 19.27 28.97 -9.27
C LEU A 1 20.17 27.73 -9.36
N LEU A 2 21.24 27.73 -10.16
CA LEU A 2 22.15 26.58 -10.32
C LEU A 2 22.81 26.10 -9.01
N LEU A 3 23.23 26.99 -8.14
CA LEU A 3 23.82 26.66 -6.85
C LEU A 3 22.84 25.95 -5.89
N TRP A 4 21.55 26.23 -5.99
CA TRP A 4 20.51 25.53 -5.23
C TRP A 4 20.32 24.09 -5.68
N VAL A 5 20.38 23.83 -6.99
CA VAL A 5 20.28 22.47 -7.57
C VAL A 5 21.45 21.59 -7.09
N PHE A 6 22.67 22.15 -6.99
CA PHE A 6 23.83 21.42 -6.43
C PHE A 6 23.69 21.10 -4.93
N LYS A 7 23.03 21.97 -4.15
CA LYS A 7 22.72 21.66 -2.73
C LYS A 7 21.71 20.54 -2.58
N PHE A 8 20.69 20.46 -3.46
CA PHE A 8 19.76 19.33 -3.50
C PHE A 8 20.43 18.01 -3.88
N GLY A 9 21.46 18.03 -4.72
CA GLY A 9 22.23 16.84 -5.07
C GLY A 9 22.90 16.15 -3.87
N ARG A 10 23.18 16.90 -2.78
CA ARG A 10 23.72 16.31 -1.54
C ARG A 10 22.68 15.49 -0.79
N ILE A 11 21.39 15.86 -0.85
CA ILE A 11 20.28 15.14 -0.21
C ILE A 11 20.08 13.79 -0.91
N LEU A 12 20.27 13.72 -2.23
CA LEU A 12 20.18 12.48 -2.99
C LEU A 12 21.23 11.42 -2.57
N ARG A 13 22.27 11.82 -1.81
CA ARG A 13 23.22 10.85 -1.25
C ARG A 13 22.58 9.90 -0.24
N VAL A 14 21.47 10.30 0.41
CA VAL A 14 20.69 9.45 1.31
C VAL A 14 20.11 8.24 0.59
N PHE A 15 19.78 8.36 -0.72
CA PHE A 15 19.32 7.23 -1.52
C PHE A 15 20.37 6.14 -1.74
N LYS A 16 21.66 6.41 -1.47
CA LYS A 16 22.69 5.36 -1.45
C LYS A 16 22.46 4.33 -0.34
N LEU A 17 21.79 4.71 0.77
CA LEU A 17 21.46 3.81 1.87
C LEU A 17 20.41 2.76 1.47
N LEU A 18 19.56 3.06 0.48
CA LEU A 18 18.56 2.12 -0.04
C LEU A 18 19.19 0.93 -0.80
N LYS A 19 20.46 1.03 -1.19
CA LYS A 19 21.19 -0.05 -1.88
C LYS A 19 21.62 -1.18 -0.95
N PHE A 20 21.58 -0.96 0.36
CA PHE A 20 22.04 -1.90 1.38
C PHE A 20 20.91 -2.67 2.08
N ILE A 21 19.65 -2.42 1.71
CA ILE A 21 18.53 -3.03 2.43
C ILE A 21 17.94 -4.11 1.53
N ASP A 22 18.28 -5.38 1.78
CA ASP A 22 17.70 -6.53 1.07
C ASP A 22 16.18 -6.60 1.30
N GLU A 23 15.70 -6.10 2.42
CA GLU A 23 14.28 -5.92 2.72
C GLU A 23 13.58 -5.01 1.71
N ALA A 24 14.27 -3.98 1.20
CA ALA A 24 13.71 -3.10 0.17
C ALA A 24 13.44 -3.85 -1.15
N LYS A 25 14.26 -4.84 -1.48
CA LYS A 25 14.04 -5.70 -2.67
C LYS A 25 12.81 -6.59 -2.49
N LEU A 26 12.63 -7.17 -1.29
CA LEU A 26 11.44 -7.97 -0.96
C LEU A 26 10.17 -7.12 -1.05
N LEU A 27 10.20 -5.92 -0.49
CA LEU A 27 9.07 -4.98 -0.58
C LEU A 27 8.78 -4.59 -2.03
N ALA A 28 9.81 -4.28 -2.82
CA ALA A 28 9.67 -3.94 -4.24
C ALA A 28 9.10 -5.10 -5.06
N GLN A 29 9.46 -6.35 -4.77
CA GLN A 29 8.91 -7.55 -5.41
C GLN A 29 7.44 -7.75 -5.04
N ALA A 30 7.08 -7.60 -3.77
CA ALA A 30 5.70 -7.68 -3.30
C ALA A 30 4.82 -6.61 -3.96
N LEU A 31 5.31 -5.36 -4.03
CA LEU A 31 4.62 -4.26 -4.71
C LEU A 31 4.47 -4.51 -6.22
N ARG A 32 5.51 -4.99 -6.90
CA ARG A 32 5.44 -5.33 -8.34
C ARG A 32 4.44 -6.45 -8.59
N GLY A 33 4.40 -7.48 -7.74
CA GLY A 33 3.42 -8.57 -7.85
C GLY A 33 1.97 -8.09 -7.73
N SER A 34 1.72 -7.02 -6.95
CA SER A 34 0.39 -6.47 -6.71
C SER A 34 0.13 -5.14 -7.46
N ALA A 35 1.08 -4.68 -8.29
CA ALA A 35 1.06 -3.34 -8.90
C ALA A 35 -0.23 -3.07 -9.68
N ARG A 36 -0.72 -4.05 -10.46
CA ARG A 36 -1.95 -3.91 -11.22
C ARG A 36 -3.16 -3.65 -10.32
N THR A 37 -3.29 -4.41 -9.25
CA THR A 37 -4.39 -4.26 -8.27
C THR A 37 -4.30 -2.91 -7.55
N ILE A 38 -3.09 -2.50 -7.17
CA ILE A 38 -2.85 -1.21 -6.52
C ILE A 38 -3.18 -0.06 -7.47
N CYS A 39 -2.74 -0.10 -8.73
CA CYS A 39 -3.04 0.94 -9.72
C CYS A 39 -4.55 1.08 -9.99
N VAL A 40 -5.27 -0.04 -10.15
CA VAL A 40 -6.72 -0.01 -10.32
C VAL A 40 -7.41 0.57 -9.10
N PHE A 41 -6.98 0.18 -7.91
CA PHE A 41 -7.51 0.71 -6.65
C PHE A 41 -7.27 2.23 -6.53
N LEU A 42 -6.04 2.70 -6.77
CA LEU A 42 -5.71 4.12 -6.72
C LEU A 42 -6.48 4.94 -7.76
N PHE A 43 -6.68 4.39 -8.95
CA PHE A 43 -7.50 5.02 -9.97
C PHE A 43 -8.95 5.18 -9.51
N PHE A 44 -9.53 4.15 -8.91
CA PHE A 44 -10.88 4.22 -8.34
C PHE A 44 -10.98 5.25 -7.19
N VAL A 45 -10.00 5.27 -6.29
CA VAL A 45 -9.92 6.27 -5.21
C VAL A 45 -9.83 7.69 -5.78
N PHE A 46 -9.03 7.90 -6.82
CA PHE A 46 -8.91 9.19 -7.48
C PHE A 46 -10.25 9.64 -8.10
N LEU A 47 -10.95 8.74 -8.81
CA LEU A 47 -12.29 9.05 -9.33
C LEU A 47 -13.26 9.42 -8.21
N LEU A 48 -13.24 8.68 -7.12
CA LEU A 48 -14.08 8.97 -5.95
C LEU A 48 -13.77 10.36 -5.36
N GLN A 49 -12.50 10.73 -5.25
CA GLN A 49 -12.08 12.05 -4.79
C GLN A 49 -12.57 13.17 -5.71
N VAL A 50 -12.53 12.98 -7.03
CA VAL A 50 -13.05 13.95 -7.99
C VAL A 50 -14.56 14.14 -7.83
N VAL A 51 -15.31 13.03 -7.71
CA VAL A 51 -16.77 13.07 -7.53
C VAL A 51 -17.14 13.76 -6.21
N LEU A 52 -16.51 13.38 -5.11
CA LEU A 52 -16.79 13.93 -3.78
C LEU A 52 -16.33 15.40 -3.67
N GLY A 53 -15.19 15.74 -4.27
CA GLY A 53 -14.69 17.10 -4.34
C GLY A 53 -15.61 18.02 -5.13
N TYR A 54 -16.18 17.53 -6.23
CA TYR A 54 -17.18 18.26 -6.99
C TYR A 54 -18.51 18.39 -6.21
N ALA A 55 -18.95 17.32 -5.56
CA ALA A 55 -20.17 17.30 -4.76
C ALA A 55 -20.12 18.34 -3.62
N ILE A 56 -19.01 18.39 -2.87
CA ILE A 56 -18.86 19.37 -1.80
C ILE A 56 -18.81 20.80 -2.34
N PHE A 57 -18.15 21.02 -3.49
CA PHE A 57 -18.15 22.31 -4.15
C PHE A 57 -19.57 22.77 -4.48
N VAL A 58 -20.39 21.91 -5.08
CA VAL A 58 -21.79 22.27 -5.45
C VAL A 58 -22.62 22.59 -4.20
N ILE A 59 -22.49 21.80 -3.13
CA ILE A 59 -23.27 22.00 -1.90
C ILE A 59 -22.87 23.28 -1.19
N GLU A 60 -21.59 23.59 -1.11
CA GLU A 60 -21.06 24.72 -0.35
C GLU A 60 -21.05 26.03 -1.15
N SER A 61 -20.93 26.00 -2.49
CA SER A 61 -20.89 27.19 -3.33
C SER A 61 -22.17 28.05 -3.24
N ALA A 62 -23.29 27.45 -2.87
CA ALA A 62 -24.56 28.15 -2.65
C ALA A 62 -24.63 28.84 -1.28
N GLY A 63 -23.69 28.63 -0.38
CA GLY A 63 -23.66 29.19 0.97
C GLY A 63 -23.13 30.63 1.02
N PRO A 64 -23.63 31.51 1.95
CA PRO A 64 -23.28 32.92 2.01
C PRO A 64 -21.81 33.17 2.42
N ASN A 65 -21.12 32.24 3.01
CA ASN A 65 -19.72 32.34 3.46
C ASN A 65 -18.86 31.18 2.91
N SER A 66 -19.10 30.78 1.67
CA SER A 66 -18.44 29.64 1.07
C SER A 66 -16.95 29.85 0.91
N GLN A 67 -16.18 28.92 1.48
CA GLN A 67 -14.73 28.79 1.22
C GLN A 67 -14.47 28.00 -0.08
N PHE A 68 -15.50 27.40 -0.65
CA PHE A 68 -15.46 26.56 -1.86
C PHE A 68 -15.84 27.41 -3.09
N ASP A 69 -14.98 28.38 -3.45
CA ASP A 69 -15.19 29.26 -4.60
C ASP A 69 -14.80 28.62 -5.95
N THR A 70 -14.04 27.55 -5.92
CA THR A 70 -13.56 26.83 -7.10
C THR A 70 -13.64 25.31 -6.92
N VAL A 71 -13.83 24.60 -8.04
CA VAL A 71 -13.82 23.11 -8.04
C VAL A 71 -12.51 22.57 -7.51
N SER A 72 -11.38 23.25 -7.78
CA SER A 72 -10.07 22.84 -7.30
C SER A 72 -9.96 22.87 -5.77
N LYS A 73 -10.62 23.80 -5.08
CA LYS A 73 -10.70 23.80 -3.60
C LYS A 73 -11.53 22.64 -3.06
N GLY A 74 -12.62 22.28 -3.74
CA GLY A 74 -13.39 21.10 -3.40
C GLY A 74 -12.57 19.81 -3.55
N LEU A 75 -11.83 19.67 -4.65
CA LEU A 75 -10.94 18.52 -4.88
C LEU A 75 -9.81 18.47 -3.85
N TYR A 76 -9.16 19.61 -3.59
CA TYR A 76 -8.13 19.73 -2.56
C TYR A 76 -8.65 19.27 -1.19
N TRP A 77 -9.81 19.78 -0.79
CA TRP A 77 -10.44 19.38 0.46
C TRP A 77 -10.74 17.87 0.52
N ALA A 78 -11.26 17.29 -0.55
CA ALA A 78 -11.55 15.87 -0.61
C ALA A 78 -10.27 15.03 -0.45
N ILE A 79 -9.17 15.42 -1.11
CA ILE A 79 -7.87 14.74 -0.99
C ILE A 79 -7.36 14.84 0.45
N VAL A 80 -7.30 16.04 1.03
CA VAL A 80 -6.78 16.29 2.38
C VAL A 80 -7.62 15.56 3.44
N THR A 81 -8.93 15.49 3.26
CA THR A 81 -9.84 14.81 4.19
C THR A 81 -9.75 13.29 4.07
N MET A 82 -9.78 12.74 2.85
CA MET A 82 -9.70 11.29 2.64
C MET A 82 -8.34 10.69 3.00
N THR A 83 -7.26 11.47 2.86
CA THR A 83 -5.92 11.07 3.30
C THR A 83 -5.70 11.23 4.81
N THR A 84 -6.72 11.68 5.55
CA THR A 84 -6.69 11.92 7.02
C THR A 84 -5.71 13.00 7.47
N VAL A 85 -5.24 13.87 6.57
CA VAL A 85 -4.35 15.00 6.89
C VAL A 85 -5.13 16.10 7.61
N GLY A 86 -6.24 16.57 7.03
CA GLY A 86 -7.20 17.48 7.66
C GLY A 86 -6.59 18.81 8.13
N TYR A 87 -5.99 19.61 7.24
CA TYR A 87 -5.42 20.92 7.62
C TYR A 87 -6.43 21.89 8.24
N GLY A 88 -7.72 21.75 7.94
CA GLY A 88 -8.77 22.61 8.49
C GLY A 88 -8.82 24.03 7.88
N ASP A 89 -8.06 24.28 6.84
CA ASP A 89 -7.99 25.53 6.11
C ASP A 89 -9.23 25.77 5.22
N VAL A 90 -9.82 24.69 4.72
CA VAL A 90 -11.10 24.69 3.98
C VAL A 90 -12.01 23.66 4.64
N VAL A 91 -13.16 24.11 5.14
CA VAL A 91 -14.12 23.25 5.85
C VAL A 91 -15.55 23.57 5.46
N PRO A 92 -16.44 22.56 5.34
CA PRO A 92 -17.85 22.77 5.05
C PRO A 92 -18.56 23.56 6.15
N GLN A 93 -19.36 24.55 5.76
CA GLN A 93 -20.13 25.38 6.68
C GLN A 93 -21.60 24.99 6.73
N THR A 94 -22.14 24.44 5.63
CA THR A 94 -23.55 24.04 5.55
C THR A 94 -23.81 22.72 6.31
N ALA A 95 -25.04 22.51 6.75
CA ALA A 95 -25.43 21.25 7.41
C ALA A 95 -25.26 20.04 6.49
N LEU A 96 -25.63 20.19 5.20
CA LEU A 96 -25.46 19.12 4.20
C LEU A 96 -23.97 18.85 3.90
N GLY A 97 -23.15 19.91 3.80
CA GLY A 97 -21.72 19.77 3.60
C GLY A 97 -21.05 19.05 4.77
N ARG A 98 -21.43 19.34 6.01
CA ARG A 98 -20.93 18.65 7.20
C ARG A 98 -21.35 17.18 7.25
N LEU A 99 -22.59 16.87 6.83
CA LEU A 99 -23.05 15.48 6.72
C LEU A 99 -22.22 14.73 5.67
N LEU A 100 -22.05 15.32 4.48
CA LEU A 100 -21.18 14.73 3.44
C LEU A 100 -19.75 14.57 3.94
N ALA A 101 -19.20 15.54 4.65
CA ALA A 101 -17.86 15.46 5.24
C ALA A 101 -17.70 14.26 6.18
N SER A 102 -18.72 14.03 7.03
CA SER A 102 -18.70 12.86 7.93
C SER A 102 -18.62 11.54 7.16
N VAL A 103 -19.39 11.41 6.07
CA VAL A 103 -19.36 10.22 5.20
C VAL A 103 -17.99 10.08 4.54
N VAL A 104 -17.43 11.17 4.03
CA VAL A 104 -16.09 11.19 3.38
C VAL A 104 -15.00 10.75 4.35
N MET A 105 -15.05 11.22 5.61
CA MET A 105 -14.10 10.83 6.65
C MET A 105 -14.17 9.32 6.95
N MET A 106 -15.37 8.77 7.06
CA MET A 106 -15.56 7.32 7.26
C MET A 106 -15.04 6.49 6.07
N LEU A 107 -15.33 6.94 4.85
CA LEU A 107 -14.82 6.31 3.63
C LEU A 107 -13.30 6.36 3.55
N GLY A 108 -12.68 7.50 3.89
CA GLY A 108 -11.24 7.69 3.89
C GLY A 108 -10.53 6.68 4.80
N PHE A 109 -11.07 6.45 5.99
CA PHE A 109 -10.54 5.42 6.91
C PHE A 109 -10.62 4.02 6.29
N GLY A 110 -11.76 3.65 5.68
CA GLY A 110 -11.94 2.35 5.02
C GLY A 110 -10.98 2.14 3.84
N ILE A 111 -10.72 3.19 3.06
CA ILE A 111 -9.84 3.14 1.89
C ILE A 111 -8.39 2.81 2.28
N ILE A 112 -7.88 3.27 3.41
CA ILE A 112 -6.52 2.97 3.88
C ILE A 112 -6.38 1.50 4.28
N ALA A 113 -7.45 0.88 4.80
CA ALA A 113 -7.42 -0.51 5.25
C ALA A 113 -7.23 -1.52 4.09
N ILE A 114 -7.73 -1.21 2.87
CA ILE A 114 -7.72 -2.14 1.74
C ILE A 114 -6.29 -2.46 1.26
N PRO A 115 -5.42 -1.48 0.92
CA PRO A 115 -4.04 -1.78 0.50
C PRO A 115 -3.24 -2.50 1.58
N THR A 116 -3.45 -2.13 2.85
CA THR A 116 -2.78 -2.78 3.99
C THR A 116 -3.17 -4.25 4.08
N GLY A 117 -4.46 -4.57 3.91
CA GLY A 117 -4.96 -5.95 3.87
C GLY A 117 -4.35 -6.76 2.73
N ILE A 118 -4.29 -6.21 1.52
CA ILE A 118 -3.70 -6.87 0.34
C ILE A 118 -2.23 -7.20 0.57
N LEU A 119 -1.45 -6.25 1.10
CA LEU A 119 -0.03 -6.45 1.38
C LEU A 119 0.19 -7.53 2.46
N THR A 120 -0.64 -7.54 3.50
CA THR A 120 -0.59 -8.53 4.58
C THR A 120 -0.84 -9.93 4.05
N VAL A 121 -1.91 -10.13 3.26
CA VAL A 121 -2.26 -11.44 2.67
C VAL A 121 -1.17 -11.91 1.71
N SER A 122 -0.64 -11.03 0.86
CA SER A 122 0.45 -11.36 -0.06
C SER A 122 1.72 -11.80 0.67
N GLY A 123 2.06 -11.13 1.78
CA GLY A 123 3.19 -11.50 2.63
C GLY A 123 3.01 -12.86 3.29
N MET A 124 1.82 -13.15 3.81
CA MET A 124 1.48 -14.45 4.41
C MET A 124 1.54 -15.60 3.40
N GLN A 125 1.03 -15.39 2.19
CA GLN A 125 1.08 -16.40 1.12
C GLN A 125 2.52 -16.72 0.70
N HIS A 126 3.40 -15.72 0.66
CA HIS A 126 4.82 -15.93 0.37
C HIS A 126 5.49 -16.75 1.46
N HIS A 127 5.15 -16.47 2.72
CA HIS A 127 5.67 -17.24 3.87
C HIS A 127 5.14 -18.68 3.86
N GLN A 128 3.86 -18.91 3.58
CA GLN A 128 3.29 -20.26 3.45
C GLN A 128 3.93 -21.07 2.31
N LYS A 129 4.24 -20.44 1.16
CA LYS A 129 4.96 -21.11 0.08
C LYS A 129 6.39 -21.50 0.47
N GLN A 130 7.02 -20.76 1.36
CA GLN A 130 8.33 -21.14 1.92
C GLN A 130 8.23 -22.30 2.92
N LEU A 131 7.09 -22.45 3.60
CA LEU A 131 6.83 -23.53 4.54
C LEU A 131 6.29 -24.81 3.87
N ALA A 132 5.85 -24.74 2.61
CA ALA A 132 5.43 -25.91 1.83
C ALA A 132 6.64 -26.72 1.34
N GLY A 133 7.46 -27.15 2.29
CA GLY A 133 8.58 -28.06 2.05
C GLY A 133 8.14 -29.51 1.93
N VAL A 134 9.11 -30.40 1.64
CA VAL A 134 8.91 -31.85 1.49
C VAL A 134 8.33 -32.43 2.79
N PRO A 135 7.29 -33.29 2.73
CA PRO A 135 6.81 -33.97 3.91
C PRO A 135 7.89 -34.89 4.47
N CYS A 136 7.98 -35.00 5.79
CA CYS A 136 8.92 -35.89 6.43
C CYS A 136 8.53 -37.35 6.16
N HIS A 137 9.46 -38.13 5.61
CA HIS A 137 9.24 -39.56 5.31
C HIS A 137 9.08 -40.44 6.57
N GLN A 138 9.55 -39.97 7.73
CA GLN A 138 9.51 -40.74 8.96
C GLN A 138 8.28 -40.47 9.83
N CYS A 139 7.84 -39.20 9.97
CA CYS A 139 6.72 -38.86 10.84
C CYS A 139 5.52 -38.23 10.07
N GLY A 140 5.63 -38.03 8.75
CA GLY A 140 4.55 -37.49 7.92
C GLY A 140 4.28 -35.99 8.12
N ARG A 141 5.07 -35.29 8.95
CA ARG A 141 4.87 -33.82 9.18
C ARG A 141 5.08 -33.07 7.90
N GLN A 142 4.13 -32.17 7.60
CA GLN A 142 4.18 -31.24 6.47
C GLN A 142 4.51 -29.83 6.98
N GLY A 143 4.98 -28.94 6.08
CA GLY A 143 5.19 -27.53 6.42
C GLY A 143 6.60 -27.20 6.91
N HIS A 144 7.60 -27.99 6.53
CA HIS A 144 9.00 -27.63 6.76
C HIS A 144 9.43 -26.48 5.85
N ARG A 145 10.39 -25.69 6.32
CA ARG A 145 11.04 -24.68 5.47
C ARG A 145 11.75 -25.38 4.32
N ARG A 146 11.78 -24.77 3.14
CA ARG A 146 12.43 -25.35 1.95
C ARG A 146 13.94 -25.59 2.13
N ASP A 147 14.56 -24.84 3.03
CA ASP A 147 15.98 -24.94 3.39
C ASP A 147 16.24 -25.83 4.61
N ALA A 148 15.19 -26.45 5.18
CA ALA A 148 15.32 -27.31 6.34
C ALA A 148 16.00 -28.66 5.97
N GLN A 149 17.12 -28.97 6.60
CA GLN A 149 17.84 -30.22 6.42
C GLN A 149 17.30 -31.33 7.32
N HIS A 150 16.67 -30.98 8.44
CA HIS A 150 16.16 -31.92 9.44
C HIS A 150 14.70 -31.59 9.79
N CYS A 151 13.94 -32.63 10.08
CA CYS A 151 12.59 -32.51 10.60
C CYS A 151 12.60 -31.91 12.01
N ASP A 152 11.82 -30.84 12.23
CA ASP A 152 11.69 -30.15 13.52
C ASP A 152 10.95 -30.99 14.59
N GLN A 153 10.27 -32.07 14.20
CA GLN A 153 9.52 -32.95 15.10
C GLN A 153 10.26 -34.23 15.47
N CYS A 154 10.89 -34.92 14.50
CA CYS A 154 11.52 -36.20 14.73
C CYS A 154 13.04 -36.23 14.49
N GLY A 155 13.63 -35.09 14.06
CA GLY A 155 15.05 -34.96 13.79
C GLY A 155 15.54 -35.71 12.53
N ALA A 156 14.67 -36.40 11.79
CA ALA A 156 15.05 -37.13 10.60
C ALA A 156 15.54 -36.19 9.51
N LEU A 157 16.55 -36.58 8.74
CA LEU A 157 17.00 -35.88 7.55
C LEU A 157 15.83 -35.75 6.55
N LEU A 158 15.48 -34.56 6.21
CA LEU A 158 14.55 -34.26 5.13
C LEU A 158 15.37 -34.40 3.84
N GLY A 159 15.32 -35.60 3.25
CA GLY A 159 16.24 -36.06 2.21
C GLY A 159 16.45 -35.02 1.11
N GLY A 160 17.67 -34.59 0.99
CA GLY A 160 18.21 -33.92 -0.16
C GLY A 160 18.23 -34.83 -1.37
N SER A 161 17.14 -34.88 -2.11
CA SER A 161 17.10 -35.50 -3.44
C SER A 161 16.27 -34.55 -4.33
N GLY A 162 16.88 -33.49 -4.70
CA GLY A 162 16.34 -32.52 -5.64
C GLY A 162 17.41 -31.53 -5.99
N LEU A 163 18.58 -31.97 -6.39
CA LEU A 163 19.41 -31.20 -7.31
C LEU A 163 18.49 -30.88 -8.49
N ILE A 164 18.02 -29.65 -8.49
CA ILE A 164 17.38 -29.07 -9.65
C ILE A 164 18.45 -29.10 -10.73
N SER A 165 18.36 -30.10 -11.63
CA SER A 165 19.00 -30.01 -12.91
C SER A 165 18.47 -28.72 -13.57
N GLU A 166 19.35 -27.73 -13.69
CA GLU A 166 19.14 -26.62 -14.58
C GLU A 166 18.75 -27.17 -15.96
N PRO A 167 17.66 -26.68 -16.58
CA PRO A 167 17.46 -26.92 -17.99
C PRO A 167 18.50 -26.07 -18.75
N THR A 168 19.56 -26.72 -19.22
CA THR A 168 20.40 -26.21 -20.32
C THR A 168 19.51 -26.22 -21.58
N SER A 169 19.14 -25.05 -22.08
CA SER A 169 18.92 -24.72 -23.50
C SER A 169 18.45 -23.25 -23.60
#